data_13ce735b05de20e64409753b391d070a
#
_entry.id   13ce735b05de20e64409753b391d070a
#
_cell.length_a   1.000
_cell.length_b   1.000
_cell.length_c   1.000
_cell.angle_alpha   90.00
_cell.angle_beta   90.00
_cell.angle_gamma   90.00
#
_symmetry.space_group_name_H-M   'P 1'
#
loop_
_entity.id
_entity.type
_entity.pdbx_description
1 polymer ?
#
loop_
_entity_poly.entity_id
_entity_poly.type
_entity_poly.pdbx_seq_one_letter_code
_entity_poly.pdbx_strand_id
1 'polypeptide(L)'
;VVGEFGFLQDHRIGLLRGTPNEYLTYYDNPWEARERVEEGTLLIKACWAEPEPFGWEGRYYRFRNIAVWPKVCQQPSGPRILFSANSADGAAFAGTHGLDIGFSYMEPERCAAHVALYRESAAAAGWEPTADNIQYRHALWVDESEEQAWATFGRYAEGGLFALFAGIYYWYPKATG
;
A
#
# COMPACT_ATOMS: atom_id res chain seq x y z
N VAL A 1 33.94 18.30 0.17
CA VAL A 1 32.85 18.76 -0.70
C VAL A 1 31.80 17.66 -0.66
N VAL A 2 30.80 17.80 0.19
CA VAL A 2 29.64 16.91 0.21
C VAL A 2 28.75 17.38 -0.93
N GLY A 3 28.75 16.63 -2.03
CA GLY A 3 27.78 16.86 -3.09
C GLY A 3 26.37 16.70 -2.53
N GLU A 4 25.53 17.70 -2.69
CA GLU A 4 24.11 17.61 -2.42
C GLU A 4 23.52 16.54 -3.33
N PHE A 5 23.24 15.37 -2.80
CA PHE A 5 22.43 14.38 -3.46
C PHE A 5 20.97 14.83 -3.40
N GLY A 6 20.61 15.82 -4.22
CA GLY A 6 19.22 16.31 -4.36
C GLY A 6 18.22 15.27 -4.84
N PHE A 7 18.65 14.03 -5.09
CA PHE A 7 17.82 12.91 -5.53
C PHE A 7 17.09 12.17 -4.40
N LEU A 8 17.34 12.49 -3.12
CA LEU A 8 16.80 11.72 -2.00
C LEU A 8 15.58 12.36 -1.32
N GLN A 9 15.08 13.49 -1.82
CA GLN A 9 14.03 14.25 -1.12
C GLN A 9 12.59 13.81 -1.42
N ASP A 10 12.35 12.97 -2.44
CA ASP A 10 11.00 12.58 -2.87
C ASP A 10 10.78 11.06 -2.97
N HIS A 11 11.43 10.29 -2.11
CA HIS A 11 11.17 8.85 -2.08
C HIS A 11 9.83 8.56 -1.41
N ARG A 12 9.06 7.68 -2.06
CA ARG A 12 7.84 7.08 -1.50
C ARG A 12 8.08 5.59 -1.30
N ILE A 13 7.54 5.05 -0.23
CA ILE A 13 7.61 3.62 0.08
C ILE A 13 6.22 3.04 -0.02
N GLY A 14 6.04 2.03 -0.88
CA GLY A 14 4.78 1.29 -0.98
C GLY A 14 4.70 0.19 0.08
N LEU A 15 3.69 0.23 0.93
CA LEU A 15 3.37 -0.84 1.87
C LEU A 15 2.09 -1.54 1.43
N LEU A 16 2.20 -2.84 1.22
CA LEU A 16 1.15 -3.71 0.70
C LEU A 16 0.86 -4.82 1.72
N ARG A 17 -0.41 -5.22 1.77
CA ARG A 17 -0.83 -6.32 2.65
C ARG A 17 -0.27 -7.68 2.22
N GLY A 18 0.21 -7.81 0.99
CA GLY A 18 0.60 -9.08 0.38
C GLY A 18 -0.54 -9.72 -0.43
N THR A 19 -0.20 -10.82 -1.08
CA THR A 19 -1.10 -11.61 -1.93
C THR A 19 -1.29 -13.02 -1.35
N PRO A 20 -2.35 -13.75 -1.74
CA PRO A 20 -2.55 -15.13 -1.30
C PRO A 20 -1.35 -16.06 -1.54
N ASN A 21 -0.63 -15.86 -2.64
CA ASN A 21 0.59 -16.66 -2.92
C ASN A 21 1.70 -16.38 -1.92
N GLU A 22 1.88 -15.13 -1.52
CA GLU A 22 2.88 -14.76 -0.53
C GLU A 22 2.52 -15.35 0.84
N TYR A 23 1.25 -15.33 1.24
CA TYR A 23 0.82 -15.98 2.49
C TYR A 23 1.09 -17.47 2.49
N LEU A 24 0.82 -18.16 1.37
CA LEU A 24 1.13 -19.59 1.24
C LEU A 24 2.65 -19.86 1.26
N THR A 25 3.42 -19.02 0.56
CA THR A 25 4.88 -19.17 0.47
C THR A 25 5.57 -18.98 1.81
N TYR A 26 5.14 -17.98 2.57
CA TYR A 26 5.78 -17.63 3.84
C TYR A 26 5.05 -18.18 5.07
N TYR A 27 4.01 -19.00 4.86
CA TYR A 27 3.20 -19.59 5.92
C TYR A 27 2.59 -18.54 6.85
N ASP A 28 2.19 -17.40 6.28
CA ASP A 28 1.53 -16.33 7.01
C ASP A 28 0.02 -16.53 7.10
N ASN A 29 -0.57 -16.09 8.21
CA ASN A 29 -2.01 -16.11 8.40
C ASN A 29 -2.68 -14.93 7.66
N PRO A 30 -3.43 -15.18 6.57
CA PRO A 30 -4.04 -14.10 5.79
C PRO A 30 -5.10 -13.30 6.56
N TRP A 31 -5.71 -13.90 7.58
CA TRP A 31 -6.71 -13.22 8.41
C TRP A 31 -6.10 -12.12 9.28
N GLU A 32 -4.82 -12.24 9.59
CA GLU A 32 -4.07 -11.25 10.37
C GLU A 32 -3.35 -10.22 9.48
N ALA A 33 -3.24 -10.48 8.18
CA ALA A 33 -2.39 -9.70 7.28
C ALA A 33 -2.73 -8.20 7.26
N ARG A 34 -4.01 -7.83 7.41
CA ARG A 34 -4.42 -6.43 7.49
C ARG A 34 -3.88 -5.78 8.77
N GLU A 35 -4.19 -6.34 9.91
CA GLU A 35 -3.79 -5.77 11.20
C GLU A 35 -2.27 -5.74 11.34
N ARG A 36 -1.58 -6.75 10.78
CA ARG A 36 -0.11 -6.80 10.74
C ARG A 36 0.49 -5.65 9.93
N VAL A 37 -0.04 -5.38 8.72
CA VAL A 37 0.49 -4.29 7.89
C VAL A 37 0.15 -2.92 8.48
N GLU A 38 -1.02 -2.76 9.08
CA GLU A 38 -1.41 -1.54 9.78
C GLU A 38 -0.47 -1.26 10.97
N GLU A 39 -0.28 -2.23 11.87
CA GLU A 39 0.64 -2.09 13.00
C GLU A 39 2.09 -1.90 12.53
N GLY A 40 2.55 -2.67 11.54
CA GLY A 40 3.89 -2.53 10.98
C GLY A 40 4.13 -1.17 10.34
N THR A 41 3.11 -0.58 9.71
CA THR A 41 3.18 0.78 9.16
C THR A 41 3.40 1.82 10.27
N LEU A 42 2.66 1.71 11.38
CA LEU A 42 2.82 2.62 12.52
C LEU A 42 4.18 2.44 13.21
N LEU A 43 4.64 1.21 13.33
CA LEU A 43 5.97 0.91 13.84
C LEU A 43 7.08 1.52 12.96
N ILE A 44 6.98 1.42 11.64
CA ILE A 44 7.92 2.04 10.70
C ILE A 44 7.93 3.56 10.89
N LYS A 45 6.75 4.19 10.97
CA LYS A 45 6.66 5.64 11.23
C LYS A 45 7.33 6.02 12.55
N ALA A 46 7.09 5.25 13.62
CA ALA A 46 7.75 5.47 14.90
C ALA A 46 9.27 5.32 14.80
N CYS A 47 9.77 4.30 14.09
CA CYS A 47 11.21 4.11 13.85
C CYS A 47 11.87 5.30 13.14
N TRP A 48 11.13 5.99 12.30
CA TRP A 48 11.64 7.18 11.61
C TRP A 48 11.57 8.45 12.45
N ALA A 49 10.50 8.58 13.24
CA ALA A 49 10.22 9.78 14.02
C ALA A 49 10.99 9.84 15.35
N GLU A 50 11.15 8.70 16.03
CA GLU A 50 11.77 8.67 17.36
C GLU A 50 13.29 8.90 17.27
N PRO A 51 13.81 9.95 17.92
CA PRO A 51 15.23 10.26 17.90
C PRO A 51 16.07 9.32 18.76
N GLU A 52 15.50 8.83 19.84
CA GLU A 52 16.15 7.97 20.84
C GLU A 52 15.68 6.52 20.74
N PRO A 53 16.42 5.56 21.30
CA PRO A 53 15.96 4.19 21.40
C PRO A 53 14.62 4.09 22.17
N PHE A 54 13.69 3.32 21.65
CA PHE A 54 12.35 3.16 22.23
C PHE A 54 11.90 1.70 22.24
N GLY A 55 10.85 1.39 23.01
CA GLY A 55 10.19 0.10 23.00
C GLY A 55 8.91 0.13 22.17
N TRP A 56 8.51 -1.01 21.65
CA TRP A 56 7.24 -1.21 20.97
C TRP A 56 6.52 -2.43 21.55
N GLU A 57 5.29 -2.23 22.01
CA GLU A 57 4.42 -3.29 22.55
C GLU A 57 3.10 -3.32 21.79
N GLY A 58 3.13 -3.93 20.57
CA GLY A 58 1.97 -4.15 19.76
C GLY A 58 1.39 -5.56 19.93
N ARG A 59 0.35 -5.84 19.16
CA ARG A 59 -0.24 -7.18 19.08
C ARG A 59 0.65 -8.16 18.32
N TYR A 60 1.24 -7.71 17.21
CA TYR A 60 2.02 -8.53 16.27
C TYR A 60 3.53 -8.30 16.40
N TYR A 61 3.92 -7.08 16.77
CA TYR A 61 5.33 -6.71 16.89
C TYR A 61 5.63 -6.27 18.32
N ARG A 62 6.67 -6.86 18.91
CA ARG A 62 7.10 -6.53 20.27
C ARG A 62 8.61 -6.44 20.32
N PHE A 63 9.09 -5.27 20.69
CA PHE A 63 10.51 -4.99 20.81
C PHE A 63 10.79 -4.23 22.11
N ARG A 64 11.71 -4.74 22.92
CA ARG A 64 12.11 -4.05 24.15
C ARG A 64 12.91 -2.79 23.88
N ASN A 65 13.71 -2.79 22.80
CA ASN A 65 14.54 -1.69 22.43
C ASN A 65 14.75 -1.67 20.91
N ILE A 66 14.42 -0.55 20.29
CA ILE A 66 14.61 -0.29 18.86
C ILE A 66 15.50 0.93 18.74
N ALA A 67 16.59 0.80 17.99
CA ALA A 67 17.45 1.90 17.60
C ALA A 67 17.71 1.81 16.09
N VAL A 68 17.25 2.79 15.33
CA VAL A 68 17.38 2.80 13.86
C VAL A 68 18.45 3.82 13.44
N TRP A 69 19.50 3.35 12.78
CA TRP A 69 20.58 4.15 12.22
C TRP A 69 21.01 3.63 10.86
N PRO A 70 21.34 4.52 9.90
CA PRO A 70 21.25 5.99 10.00
C PRO A 70 19.79 6.44 10.04
N LYS A 71 19.55 7.66 10.55
CA LYS A 71 18.21 8.27 10.47
C LYS A 71 17.87 8.59 9.03
N VAL A 72 16.56 8.55 8.72
CA VAL A 72 16.06 8.90 7.39
C VAL A 72 16.35 10.36 7.05
N CYS A 73 16.68 10.64 5.79
CA CYS A 73 16.99 12.00 5.34
C CYS A 73 15.74 12.90 5.28
N GLN A 74 14.56 12.31 4.99
CA GLN A 74 13.29 13.03 4.89
C GLN A 74 12.67 13.21 6.28
N GLN A 75 13.16 14.22 7.00
CA GLN A 75 12.67 14.56 8.34
C GLN A 75 11.51 15.57 8.29
N PRO A 76 10.62 15.62 9.30
CA PRO A 76 10.67 14.83 10.55
C PRO A 76 10.00 13.45 10.47
N SER A 77 9.24 13.16 9.43
CA SER A 77 8.33 12.00 9.40
C SER A 77 8.81 10.82 8.56
N GLY A 78 9.98 10.94 7.93
CA GLY A 78 10.47 9.94 6.97
C GLY A 78 9.85 10.05 5.58
N PRO A 79 10.13 9.09 4.69
CA PRO A 79 9.54 9.00 3.36
C PRO A 79 8.00 8.93 3.40
N ARG A 80 7.35 9.46 2.38
CA ARG A 80 5.91 9.29 2.22
C ARG A 80 5.59 7.81 2.03
N ILE A 81 4.57 7.33 2.72
CA ILE A 81 4.12 5.94 2.63
C ILE A 81 2.89 5.87 1.73
N LEU A 82 2.99 5.11 0.65
CA LEU A 82 1.86 4.73 -0.18
C LEU A 82 1.25 3.45 0.37
N PHE A 83 0.05 3.55 0.91
CA PHE A 83 -0.69 2.42 1.49
C PHE A 83 -1.71 1.87 0.49
N SER A 84 -1.83 0.55 0.40
CA SER A 84 -2.84 -0.08 -0.47
C SER A 84 -4.24 0.11 0.10
N ALA A 85 -5.11 0.78 -0.65
CA ALA A 85 -6.47 1.18 -0.25
C ALA A 85 -7.58 0.48 -1.05
N ASN A 86 -7.34 -0.75 -1.51
CA ASN A 86 -8.36 -1.54 -2.22
C ASN A 86 -9.53 -2.00 -1.32
N SER A 87 -9.54 -1.60 -0.05
CA SER A 87 -10.65 -1.81 0.89
C SER A 87 -11.02 -0.50 1.59
N ALA A 88 -12.27 -0.40 2.05
CA ALA A 88 -12.74 0.76 2.81
C ALA A 88 -11.91 0.99 4.07
N ASP A 89 -11.62 -0.07 4.83
CA ASP A 89 -10.79 0.01 6.03
C ASP A 89 -9.39 0.54 5.74
N GLY A 90 -8.76 0.08 4.63
CA GLY A 90 -7.44 0.57 4.20
C GLY A 90 -7.46 2.04 3.82
N ALA A 91 -8.53 2.51 3.17
CA ALA A 91 -8.71 3.92 2.84
C ALA A 91 -8.89 4.77 4.11
N ALA A 92 -9.72 4.33 5.05
CA ALA A 92 -9.92 4.99 6.33
C ALA A 92 -8.63 5.04 7.16
N PHE A 93 -7.91 3.92 7.27
CA PHE A 93 -6.63 3.84 7.96
C PHE A 93 -5.61 4.83 7.38
N ALA A 94 -5.46 4.85 6.06
CA ALA A 94 -4.54 5.76 5.39
C ALA A 94 -4.89 7.23 5.67
N GLY A 95 -6.17 7.60 5.59
CA GLY A 95 -6.64 8.96 5.93
C GLY A 95 -6.34 9.34 7.37
N THR A 96 -6.66 8.45 8.30
CA THR A 96 -6.42 8.69 9.74
C THR A 96 -4.93 8.88 10.07
N HIS A 97 -4.03 8.20 9.35
CA HIS A 97 -2.61 8.19 9.69
C HIS A 97 -1.72 9.04 8.77
N GLY A 98 -2.29 9.88 7.91
CA GLY A 98 -1.54 10.79 7.05
C GLY A 98 -0.70 10.05 5.99
N LEU A 99 -1.25 8.99 5.40
CA LEU A 99 -0.60 8.19 4.37
C LEU A 99 -1.13 8.55 2.98
N ASP A 100 -0.30 8.34 1.95
CA ASP A 100 -0.78 8.31 0.57
C ASP A 100 -1.58 7.04 0.31
N ILE A 101 -2.52 7.08 -0.64
CA ILE A 101 -3.30 5.89 -1.02
C ILE A 101 -3.03 5.44 -2.44
N GLY A 102 -3.02 4.11 -2.63
CA GLY A 102 -2.87 3.48 -3.93
C GLY A 102 -3.98 2.48 -4.22
N PHE A 103 -4.58 2.61 -5.38
CA PHE A 103 -5.57 1.68 -5.90
C PHE A 103 -4.99 0.89 -7.08
N SER A 104 -5.35 -0.38 -7.18
CA SER A 104 -4.92 -1.23 -8.29
C SER A 104 -6.10 -2.00 -8.85
N TYR A 105 -6.37 -1.79 -10.15
CA TYR A 105 -7.38 -2.54 -10.90
C TYR A 105 -8.79 -2.50 -10.28
N MET A 106 -9.12 -1.41 -9.62
CA MET A 106 -10.43 -1.18 -9.01
C MET A 106 -11.33 -0.44 -9.99
N GLU A 107 -12.62 -0.71 -9.95
CA GLU A 107 -13.63 0.03 -10.71
C GLU A 107 -13.68 1.50 -10.27
N PRO A 108 -13.84 2.46 -11.22
CA PRO A 108 -13.79 3.90 -10.92
C PRO A 108 -14.78 4.34 -9.84
N GLU A 109 -16.00 3.80 -9.85
CA GLU A 109 -17.05 4.14 -8.87
C GLU A 109 -16.68 3.71 -7.46
N ARG A 110 -16.10 2.51 -7.34
CA ARG A 110 -15.62 1.99 -6.07
C ARG A 110 -14.39 2.74 -5.59
N CYS A 111 -13.50 3.11 -6.51
CA CYS A 111 -12.35 3.95 -6.21
C CYS A 111 -12.80 5.31 -5.66
N ALA A 112 -13.78 5.96 -6.31
CA ALA A 112 -14.34 7.23 -5.86
C ALA A 112 -14.93 7.16 -4.44
N ALA A 113 -15.63 6.07 -4.10
CA ALA A 113 -16.15 5.85 -2.75
C ALA A 113 -15.03 5.73 -1.71
N HIS A 114 -13.96 5.00 -2.02
CA HIS A 114 -12.81 4.88 -1.11
C HIS A 114 -12.03 6.19 -0.99
N VAL A 115 -11.91 6.98 -2.05
CA VAL A 115 -11.31 8.33 -1.99
C VAL A 115 -12.13 9.26 -1.11
N ALA A 116 -13.46 9.20 -1.18
CA ALA A 116 -14.33 9.99 -0.29
C ALA A 116 -14.10 9.63 1.18
N LEU A 117 -14.09 8.34 1.51
CA LEU A 117 -13.81 7.85 2.87
C LEU A 117 -12.40 8.21 3.36
N TYR A 118 -11.41 8.14 2.49
CA TYR A 118 -10.04 8.59 2.78
C TYR A 118 -10.00 10.07 3.17
N ARG A 119 -10.65 10.93 2.38
CA ARG A 119 -10.72 12.37 2.65
C ARG A 119 -11.47 12.70 3.93
N GLU A 120 -12.58 12.00 4.19
CA GLU A 120 -13.34 12.13 5.43
C GLU A 120 -12.49 11.77 6.66
N SER A 121 -11.78 10.63 6.59
CA SER A 121 -10.91 10.17 7.67
C SER A 121 -9.71 11.11 7.88
N ALA A 122 -9.15 11.66 6.80
CA ALA A 122 -8.08 12.66 6.85
C ALA A 122 -8.55 13.96 7.51
N ALA A 123 -9.72 14.46 7.11
CA ALA A 123 -10.32 15.66 7.71
C ALA A 123 -10.59 15.48 9.21
N ALA A 124 -11.09 14.31 9.61
CA ALA A 124 -11.29 13.97 11.03
C ALA A 124 -9.95 13.90 11.80
N ALA A 125 -8.86 13.54 11.13
CA ALA A 125 -7.50 13.54 11.68
C ALA A 125 -6.78 14.90 11.59
N GLY A 126 -7.43 15.93 11.05
CA GLY A 126 -6.93 17.31 11.03
C GLY A 126 -6.01 17.66 9.86
N TRP A 127 -6.07 16.91 8.75
CA TRP A 127 -5.29 17.21 7.54
C TRP A 127 -6.12 17.01 6.26
N GLU A 128 -5.66 17.59 5.15
CA GLU A 128 -6.35 17.53 3.88
C GLU A 128 -5.45 16.97 2.78
N PRO A 129 -5.78 15.79 2.19
CA PRO A 129 -5.02 15.21 1.11
C PRO A 129 -5.29 15.91 -0.22
N THR A 130 -4.24 16.11 -0.99
CA THR A 130 -4.29 16.60 -2.37
C THR A 130 -4.39 15.46 -3.38
N ALA A 131 -4.49 15.78 -4.66
CA ALA A 131 -4.44 14.78 -5.72
C ALA A 131 -3.10 13.99 -5.74
N ASP A 132 -2.02 14.61 -5.30
CA ASP A 132 -0.70 13.99 -5.23
C ASP A 132 -0.58 12.86 -4.17
N ASN A 133 -1.52 12.81 -3.23
CA ASN A 133 -1.62 11.72 -2.26
C ASN A 133 -2.37 10.49 -2.78
N ILE A 134 -2.93 10.56 -4.00
CA ILE A 134 -3.79 9.52 -4.54
C ILE A 134 -3.16 8.95 -5.80
N GLN A 135 -2.91 7.64 -5.81
CA GLN A 135 -2.41 6.93 -6.99
C GLN A 135 -3.45 5.90 -7.46
N TYR A 136 -3.71 5.90 -8.75
CA TYR A 136 -4.58 4.93 -9.39
C TYR A 136 -3.84 4.19 -10.49
N ARG A 137 -3.71 2.88 -10.34
CA ARG A 137 -3.08 2.01 -11.33
C ARG A 137 -4.14 1.21 -12.07
N HIS A 138 -4.13 1.32 -13.38
CA HIS A 138 -4.99 0.55 -14.26
C HIS A 138 -4.19 -0.08 -15.40
N ALA A 139 -4.73 -1.12 -16.01
CA ALA A 139 -4.19 -1.65 -17.25
C ALA A 139 -4.49 -0.67 -18.39
N LEU A 140 -3.49 -0.36 -19.17
CA LEU A 140 -3.60 0.46 -20.37
C LEU A 140 -3.00 -0.32 -21.54
N TRP A 141 -3.74 -0.38 -22.61
CA TRP A 141 -3.26 -0.88 -23.89
C TRP A 141 -3.48 0.17 -24.97
N VAL A 142 -2.46 0.43 -25.76
CA VAL A 142 -2.50 1.41 -26.85
C VAL A 142 -2.20 0.68 -28.16
N ASP A 143 -3.08 0.87 -29.16
CA ASP A 143 -2.93 0.30 -30.48
C ASP A 143 -3.41 1.32 -31.53
N GLU A 144 -3.32 0.99 -32.82
CA GLU A 144 -3.74 1.88 -33.93
C GLU A 144 -5.24 2.14 -33.96
N SER A 145 -6.06 1.20 -33.40
CA SER A 145 -7.51 1.36 -33.23
C SER A 145 -7.97 0.71 -31.93
N GLU A 146 -9.14 1.15 -31.45
CA GLU A 146 -9.78 0.57 -30.27
C GLU A 146 -10.08 -0.92 -30.46
N GLU A 147 -10.52 -1.33 -31.66
CA GLU A 147 -10.81 -2.72 -31.98
C GLU A 147 -9.54 -3.60 -31.90
N GLN A 148 -8.42 -3.11 -32.43
CA GLN A 148 -7.14 -3.81 -32.34
C GLN A 148 -6.63 -3.85 -30.89
N ALA A 149 -6.77 -2.76 -30.14
CA ALA A 149 -6.42 -2.72 -28.73
C ALA A 149 -7.19 -3.78 -27.92
N TRP A 150 -8.51 -3.89 -28.12
CA TRP A 150 -9.33 -4.91 -27.46
C TRP A 150 -8.96 -6.33 -27.90
N ALA A 151 -8.77 -6.57 -29.19
CA ALA A 151 -8.41 -7.89 -29.70
C ALA A 151 -7.06 -8.38 -29.16
N THR A 152 -6.10 -7.46 -29.01
CA THR A 152 -4.77 -7.79 -28.48
C THR A 152 -4.82 -7.93 -26.95
N PHE A 153 -5.42 -6.98 -26.25
CA PHE A 153 -5.58 -7.03 -24.79
C PHE A 153 -6.34 -8.27 -24.34
N GLY A 154 -7.44 -8.66 -25.03
CA GLY A 154 -8.23 -9.83 -24.69
C GLY A 154 -7.39 -11.11 -24.66
N ARG A 155 -6.54 -11.31 -25.67
CA ARG A 155 -5.64 -12.48 -25.72
C ARG A 155 -4.65 -12.55 -24.55
N TYR A 156 -4.13 -11.40 -24.11
CA TYR A 156 -3.23 -11.35 -22.95
C TYR A 156 -4.00 -11.44 -21.61
N ALA A 157 -5.22 -10.88 -21.54
CA ALA A 157 -6.05 -10.95 -20.34
C ALA A 157 -6.54 -12.37 -20.07
N GLU A 158 -6.96 -13.13 -21.09
CA GLU A 158 -7.44 -14.51 -20.95
C GLU A 158 -6.35 -15.48 -20.52
N GLY A 159 -5.11 -15.30 -21.00
CA GLY A 159 -3.99 -16.20 -20.71
C GLY A 159 -2.98 -15.70 -19.67
N GLY A 160 -3.09 -14.47 -19.20
CA GLY A 160 -2.03 -13.79 -18.46
C GLY A 160 -2.36 -13.45 -17.00
N LEU A 161 -2.07 -12.24 -16.62
CA LEU A 161 -2.13 -11.75 -15.24
C LEU A 161 -3.51 -11.94 -14.58
N PHE A 162 -4.61 -11.82 -15.32
CA PHE A 162 -5.96 -12.03 -14.81
C PHE A 162 -6.25 -13.51 -14.51
N ALA A 163 -5.80 -14.42 -15.35
CA ALA A 163 -5.92 -15.85 -15.08
C ALA A 163 -5.08 -16.26 -13.87
N LEU A 164 -3.88 -15.67 -13.71
CA LEU A 164 -3.04 -15.85 -12.53
C LEU A 164 -3.72 -15.33 -11.27
N PHE A 165 -4.25 -14.11 -11.27
CA PHE A 165 -4.97 -13.55 -10.13
C PHE A 165 -6.27 -14.31 -9.83
N ALA A 166 -7.06 -14.65 -10.82
CA ALA A 166 -8.27 -15.45 -10.65
C ALA A 166 -7.95 -16.85 -10.11
N GLY A 167 -6.91 -17.50 -10.63
CA GLY A 167 -6.42 -18.78 -10.13
C GLY A 167 -5.98 -18.71 -8.67
N ILE A 168 -5.26 -17.67 -8.28
CA ILE A 168 -4.80 -17.43 -6.91
C ILE A 168 -5.98 -17.21 -5.97
N TYR A 169 -6.93 -16.33 -6.31
CA TYR A 169 -8.12 -16.08 -5.50
C TYR A 169 -9.07 -17.26 -5.42
N TYR A 170 -9.11 -18.10 -6.45
CA TYR A 170 -9.98 -19.28 -6.49
C TYR A 170 -9.37 -20.49 -5.75
N TRP A 171 -8.05 -20.59 -5.74
CA TRP A 171 -7.32 -21.73 -5.15
C TRP A 171 -7.14 -21.59 -3.64
N TYR A 172 -6.97 -20.38 -3.15
CA TYR A 172 -6.72 -20.10 -1.74
C TYR A 172 -7.82 -20.61 -0.79
N PRO A 173 -9.13 -20.36 -1.04
CA PRO A 173 -10.19 -20.91 -0.19
C PRO A 173 -10.24 -22.43 -0.16
N LYS A 174 -9.79 -23.09 -1.22
CA LYS A 174 -9.75 -24.56 -1.30
C LYS A 174 -8.53 -25.19 -0.60
N ALA A 175 -7.45 -24.44 -0.50
CA ALA A 175 -6.21 -24.91 0.16
C ALA A 175 -6.25 -24.72 1.67
N THR A 176 -7.07 -23.81 2.17
CA THR A 176 -7.16 -23.45 3.60
C THR A 176 -8.47 -23.89 4.25
N GLY A 177 -9.41 -24.46 3.47
CA GLY A 177 -10.71 -25.00 3.94
C GLY A 177 -10.53 -26.28 4.63
#